data_cc1fced84b9cfddd942d2fef9ea7ef23
#
_entry.id   cc1fced84b9cfddd942d2fef9ea7ef23
#
_cell.length_a   1.000
_cell.length_b   1.000
_cell.length_c   1.000
_cell.angle_alpha   90.00
_cell.angle_beta   90.00
_cell.angle_gamma   90.00
#
_symmetry.space_group_name_H-M   'P 1'
#
loop_
_entity.id
_entity.type
_entity.pdbx_description
1 polymer ?
#
loop_
_entity_poly.entity_id
_entity_poly.type
_entity_poly.pdbx_seq_one_letter_code
_entity_poly.pdbx_strand_id
1 'polypeptide(L)'
;MLTGVAVAGGFVLDAVFGDPAWLPHPVVWMGRCISALEKRLRAFLPKTPRGELLGGGIVAAVLPLATLAVTGTICALAARLHPLAGLAVQLFWCAQALAARGLVQESRNVYKELAKGDLPAARRAVARIVGRDTENLTAEGVTKAAVETVAENASDGVIAPLFYMLIGGAPLALTYKAINTMDSMLGYKNKKYLYFGRCAAKLDDAANWLPSRLAALLWVAAAALAGGSAKGAWRIWRRDRHNHASPNSAQTESACAGALGVQLAGPAYYFGAYYDKPTIGDALRPIEPEDILRADRMMYTESVLALIIGLAVRFALLM
;
A
#
# COMPACT_ATOMS: atom_id res chain seq x y z
N MET A 1 -10.86 -8.27 23.31
CA MET A 1 -11.71 -7.07 23.20
C MET A 1 -10.91 -5.79 22.94
N LEU A 2 -9.93 -5.41 23.78
CA LEU A 2 -9.18 -4.14 23.64
C LEU A 2 -8.49 -3.95 22.27
N THR A 3 -7.96 -5.01 21.66
CA THR A 3 -7.36 -4.92 20.31
C THR A 3 -8.39 -4.53 19.25
N GLY A 4 -9.63 -5.06 19.31
CA GLY A 4 -10.68 -4.65 18.36
C GLY A 4 -11.05 -3.17 18.50
N VAL A 5 -11.09 -2.66 19.73
CA VAL A 5 -11.29 -1.22 20.00
C VAL A 5 -10.13 -0.39 19.45
N ALA A 6 -8.88 -0.85 19.63
CA ALA A 6 -7.72 -0.18 19.10
C ALA A 6 -7.70 -0.13 17.55
N VAL A 7 -8.13 -1.23 16.91
CA VAL A 7 -8.25 -1.30 15.44
C VAL A 7 -9.31 -0.34 14.92
N ALA A 8 -10.52 -0.37 15.50
CA ALA A 8 -11.60 0.53 15.11
C ALA A 8 -11.24 2.00 15.35
N GLY A 9 -10.70 2.31 16.52
CA GLY A 9 -10.27 3.66 16.86
C GLY A 9 -9.11 4.15 16.00
N GLY A 10 -8.11 3.29 15.72
CA GLY A 10 -6.99 3.61 14.82
C GLY A 10 -7.47 3.91 13.40
N PHE A 11 -8.43 3.14 12.88
CA PHE A 11 -9.04 3.40 11.58
C PHE A 11 -9.76 4.77 11.55
N VAL A 12 -10.51 5.10 12.58
CA VAL A 12 -11.19 6.41 12.68
C VAL A 12 -10.17 7.54 12.78
N LEU A 13 -9.10 7.35 13.54
CA LEU A 13 -8.04 8.37 13.67
C LEU A 13 -7.33 8.61 12.32
N ASP A 14 -6.96 7.55 11.57
CA ASP A 14 -6.42 7.73 10.22
C ASP A 14 -7.40 8.46 9.31
N ALA A 15 -8.66 8.04 9.28
CA ALA A 15 -9.68 8.66 8.42
C ALA A 15 -9.92 10.15 8.71
N VAL A 16 -9.78 10.57 9.97
CA VAL A 16 -10.01 11.96 10.40
C VAL A 16 -8.75 12.81 10.30
N PHE A 17 -7.63 12.34 10.82
CA PHE A 17 -6.40 13.12 10.97
C PHE A 17 -5.33 12.79 9.91
N GLY A 18 -5.29 11.54 9.43
CA GLY A 18 -4.21 11.04 8.58
C GLY A 18 -2.85 11.11 9.28
N ASP A 19 -1.81 11.40 8.50
CA ASP A 19 -0.42 11.51 8.96
C ASP A 19 0.05 12.97 8.98
N PRO A 20 -0.14 13.73 10.07
CA PRO A 20 0.33 15.11 10.15
C PRO A 20 1.87 15.18 10.03
N ALA A 21 2.38 16.09 9.20
CA ALA A 21 3.81 16.20 8.91
C ALA A 21 4.71 16.46 10.13
N TRP A 22 4.16 17.04 11.21
CA TRP A 22 4.89 17.29 12.47
C TRP A 22 5.02 16.03 13.36
N LEU A 23 4.24 14.98 13.09
CA LEU A 23 4.22 13.77 13.90
C LEU A 23 5.29 12.79 13.40
N PRO A 24 6.20 12.31 14.29
CA PRO A 24 7.15 11.27 13.90
C PRO A 24 6.45 10.01 13.42
N HIS A 25 6.77 9.57 12.20
CA HIS A 25 6.12 8.43 11.59
C HIS A 25 7.03 7.19 11.60
N PRO A 26 6.55 6.00 12.02
CA PRO A 26 7.35 4.77 12.08
C PRO A 26 8.03 4.42 10.77
N VAL A 27 7.37 4.64 9.62
CA VAL A 27 7.92 4.37 8.28
C VAL A 27 9.20 5.18 8.02
N VAL A 28 9.31 6.42 8.53
CA VAL A 28 10.53 7.22 8.39
C VAL A 28 11.70 6.58 9.15
N TRP A 29 11.44 6.05 10.34
CA TRP A 29 12.46 5.33 11.11
C TRP A 29 12.83 4.01 10.45
N MET A 30 11.84 3.26 9.92
CA MET A 30 12.08 2.05 9.14
C MET A 30 12.96 2.37 7.92
N GLY A 31 12.66 3.41 7.16
CA GLY A 31 13.46 3.85 6.01
C GLY A 31 14.91 4.20 6.38
N ARG A 32 15.11 4.91 7.51
CA ARG A 32 16.46 5.20 8.04
C ARG A 32 17.20 3.92 8.42
N CYS A 33 16.53 2.96 9.07
CA CYS A 33 17.12 1.67 9.43
C CYS A 33 17.50 0.86 8.17
N ILE A 34 16.63 0.81 7.16
CA ILE A 34 16.91 0.16 5.87
C ILE A 34 18.16 0.74 5.24
N SER A 35 18.24 2.08 5.12
CA SER A 35 19.39 2.75 4.52
C SER A 35 20.68 2.52 5.30
N ALA A 36 20.61 2.54 6.64
CA ALA A 36 21.75 2.28 7.50
C ALA A 36 22.25 0.82 7.39
N LEU A 37 21.33 -0.14 7.38
CA LEU A 37 21.65 -1.56 7.20
C LEU A 37 22.22 -1.83 5.80
N GLU A 38 21.59 -1.29 4.75
CA GLU A 38 22.10 -1.40 3.37
C GLU A 38 23.55 -0.91 3.30
N LYS A 39 23.81 0.32 3.80
CA LYS A 39 25.15 0.93 3.77
C LYS A 39 26.19 0.07 4.49
N ARG A 40 25.87 -0.43 5.69
CA ARG A 40 26.78 -1.27 6.48
C ARG A 40 27.05 -2.62 5.82
N LEU A 41 25.99 -3.32 5.40
CA LEU A 41 26.12 -4.66 4.82
C LEU A 41 26.87 -4.62 3.48
N ARG A 42 26.65 -3.61 2.64
CA ARG A 42 27.41 -3.41 1.40
C ARG A 42 28.89 -3.05 1.65
N ALA A 43 29.23 -2.54 2.82
CA ALA A 43 30.63 -2.27 3.22
C ALA A 43 31.36 -3.53 3.69
N PHE A 44 30.65 -4.46 4.35
CA PHE A 44 31.25 -5.66 4.94
C PHE A 44 31.16 -6.91 4.04
N LEU A 45 30.12 -6.99 3.21
CA LEU A 45 29.91 -8.17 2.37
C LEU A 45 30.58 -8.03 0.99
N PRO A 46 30.98 -9.15 0.36
CA PRO A 46 31.55 -9.12 -0.98
C PRO A 46 30.55 -8.53 -2.00
N LYS A 47 31.06 -7.70 -2.92
CA LYS A 47 30.30 -7.12 -4.04
C LYS A 47 30.03 -8.17 -5.14
N THR A 48 29.46 -9.29 -4.76
CA THR A 48 29.06 -10.39 -5.65
C THR A 48 27.56 -10.61 -5.55
N PRO A 49 26.91 -11.22 -6.55
CA PRO A 49 25.49 -11.57 -6.48
C PRO A 49 25.09 -12.33 -5.21
N ARG A 50 25.95 -13.24 -4.73
CA ARG A 50 25.72 -13.98 -3.48
C ARG A 50 25.83 -13.10 -2.24
N GLY A 51 26.84 -12.23 -2.18
CA GLY A 51 27.04 -11.31 -1.06
C GLY A 51 25.89 -10.29 -0.96
N GLU A 52 25.42 -9.77 -2.10
CA GLU A 52 24.26 -8.87 -2.13
C GLU A 52 22.97 -9.58 -1.72
N LEU A 53 22.74 -10.81 -2.19
CA LEU A 53 21.58 -11.60 -1.79
C LEU A 53 21.59 -11.90 -0.28
N LEU A 54 22.76 -12.24 0.27
CA LEU A 54 22.92 -12.43 1.72
C LEU A 54 22.61 -11.14 2.50
N GLY A 55 23.18 -10.01 2.05
CA GLY A 55 22.90 -8.70 2.68
C GLY A 55 21.43 -8.33 2.66
N GLY A 56 20.78 -8.49 1.52
CA GLY A 56 19.34 -8.28 1.39
C GLY A 56 18.52 -9.24 2.25
N GLY A 57 18.93 -10.51 2.34
CA GLY A 57 18.29 -11.50 3.21
C GLY A 57 18.40 -11.13 4.70
N ILE A 58 19.54 -10.61 5.13
CA ILE A 58 19.73 -10.10 6.51
C ILE A 58 18.78 -8.95 6.79
N VAL A 59 18.68 -7.96 5.88
CA VAL A 59 17.74 -6.83 6.05
C VAL A 59 16.31 -7.34 6.13
N ALA A 60 15.92 -8.25 5.20
CA ALA A 60 14.58 -8.82 5.11
C ALA A 60 14.17 -9.63 6.36
N ALA A 61 15.14 -10.21 7.08
CA ALA A 61 14.88 -10.90 8.34
C ALA A 61 14.91 -9.94 9.55
N VAL A 62 15.96 -9.13 9.65
CA VAL A 62 16.23 -8.33 10.86
C VAL A 62 15.19 -7.22 11.04
N LEU A 63 14.81 -6.49 10.00
CA LEU A 63 13.93 -5.34 10.16
C LEU A 63 12.51 -5.72 10.61
N PRO A 64 11.82 -6.70 10.00
CA PRO A 64 10.50 -7.11 10.47
C PRO A 64 10.53 -7.70 11.87
N LEU A 65 11.53 -8.55 12.18
CA LEU A 65 11.67 -9.15 13.51
C LEU A 65 11.96 -8.10 14.59
N ALA A 66 12.84 -7.14 14.30
CA ALA A 66 13.11 -6.03 15.21
C ALA A 66 11.87 -5.14 15.40
N THR A 67 11.13 -4.85 14.31
CA THR A 67 9.88 -4.09 14.40
C THR A 67 8.87 -4.81 15.28
N LEU A 68 8.66 -6.11 15.07
CA LEU A 68 7.75 -6.91 15.90
C LEU A 68 8.19 -6.93 17.37
N ALA A 69 9.47 -7.16 17.64
CA ALA A 69 10.00 -7.23 18.99
C ALA A 69 9.88 -5.88 19.73
N VAL A 70 10.28 -4.78 19.09
CA VAL A 70 10.21 -3.44 19.69
C VAL A 70 8.77 -3.02 19.94
N THR A 71 7.92 -3.09 18.92
CA THR A 71 6.54 -2.64 19.04
C THR A 71 5.72 -3.55 19.95
N GLY A 72 5.95 -4.87 19.90
CA GLY A 72 5.32 -5.83 20.80
C GLY A 72 5.72 -5.61 22.25
N THR A 73 7.01 -5.37 22.51
CA THR A 73 7.53 -5.08 23.87
C THR A 73 6.93 -3.79 24.41
N ILE A 74 6.90 -2.71 23.63
CA ILE A 74 6.33 -1.44 24.08
C ILE A 74 4.83 -1.57 24.37
N CYS A 75 4.06 -2.26 23.49
CA CYS A 75 2.66 -2.54 23.75
C CYS A 75 2.44 -3.37 25.04
N ALA A 76 3.28 -4.40 25.26
CA ALA A 76 3.19 -5.25 26.43
C ALA A 76 3.55 -4.49 27.72
N LEU A 77 4.61 -3.69 27.70
CA LEU A 77 5.00 -2.87 28.85
C LEU A 77 3.94 -1.82 29.18
N ALA A 78 3.43 -1.10 28.16
CA ALA A 78 2.37 -0.14 28.37
C ALA A 78 1.09 -0.79 28.98
N ALA A 79 0.73 -1.97 28.49
CA ALA A 79 -0.44 -2.72 29.02
C ALA A 79 -0.21 -3.24 30.46
N ARG A 80 1.05 -3.56 30.83
CA ARG A 80 1.39 -3.93 32.21
C ARG A 80 1.34 -2.74 33.16
N LEU A 81 1.70 -1.55 32.68
CA LEU A 81 1.60 -0.32 33.49
C LEU A 81 0.13 0.05 33.75
N HIS A 82 -0.67 0.07 32.71
CA HIS A 82 -2.11 0.33 32.80
C HIS A 82 -2.82 -0.13 31.53
N PRO A 83 -3.99 -0.79 31.59
CA PRO A 83 -4.73 -1.24 30.41
C PRO A 83 -5.05 -0.12 29.39
N LEU A 84 -5.36 1.09 29.87
CA LEU A 84 -5.62 2.25 29.01
C LEU A 84 -4.34 2.78 28.35
N ALA A 85 -3.18 2.67 28.99
CA ALA A 85 -1.90 3.02 28.38
C ALA A 85 -1.58 2.06 27.21
N GLY A 86 -1.76 0.76 27.42
CA GLY A 86 -1.64 -0.23 26.35
C GLY A 86 -2.60 0.01 25.21
N LEU A 87 -3.86 0.36 25.51
CA LEU A 87 -4.86 0.72 24.49
C LEU A 87 -4.43 1.97 23.72
N ALA A 88 -3.98 3.01 24.40
CA ALA A 88 -3.56 4.27 23.76
C ALA A 88 -2.39 4.06 22.80
N VAL A 89 -1.37 3.29 23.20
CA VAL A 89 -0.22 2.96 22.34
C VAL A 89 -0.67 2.14 21.14
N GLN A 90 -1.51 1.13 21.33
CA GLN A 90 -2.02 0.33 20.23
C GLN A 90 -2.86 1.18 19.25
N LEU A 91 -3.75 2.02 19.77
CA LEU A 91 -4.62 2.89 18.98
C LEU A 91 -3.80 3.87 18.12
N PHE A 92 -2.79 4.50 18.74
CA PHE A 92 -1.87 5.41 18.07
C PHE A 92 -1.13 4.71 16.92
N TRP A 93 -0.54 3.55 17.17
CA TRP A 93 0.19 2.82 16.13
C TRP A 93 -0.71 2.14 15.10
N CYS A 94 -1.93 1.77 15.46
CA CYS A 94 -2.93 1.32 14.49
C CYS A 94 -3.26 2.44 13.49
N ALA A 95 -3.41 3.69 13.95
CA ALA A 95 -3.62 4.81 13.06
C ALA A 95 -2.42 5.00 12.11
N GLN A 96 -1.20 5.02 12.64
CA GLN A 96 0.01 5.22 11.84
C GLN A 96 0.38 4.06 10.91
N ALA A 97 -0.21 2.88 11.07
CA ALA A 97 -0.02 1.77 10.15
C ALA A 97 -0.90 1.87 8.91
N LEU A 98 -1.99 2.62 8.96
CA LEU A 98 -2.89 2.88 7.84
C LEU A 98 -2.41 4.11 7.04
N ALA A 99 -2.82 4.19 5.79
CA ALA A 99 -2.48 5.30 4.92
C ALA A 99 -3.67 5.77 4.07
N ALA A 100 -4.92 5.46 4.48
CA ALA A 100 -6.10 5.76 3.66
C ALA A 100 -6.30 7.26 3.45
N ARG A 101 -6.21 8.05 4.53
CA ARG A 101 -6.36 9.51 4.46
C ARG A 101 -5.24 10.17 3.66
N GLY A 102 -3.99 9.76 3.91
CA GLY A 102 -2.82 10.29 3.21
C GLY A 102 -2.89 10.02 1.70
N LEU A 103 -3.27 8.80 1.31
CA LEU A 103 -3.44 8.40 -0.08
C LEU A 103 -4.50 9.26 -0.79
N VAL A 104 -5.68 9.41 -0.19
CA VAL A 104 -6.76 10.25 -0.73
C VAL A 104 -6.35 11.72 -0.80
N GLN A 105 -5.61 12.21 0.17
CA GLN A 105 -5.15 13.60 0.15
C GLN A 105 -4.18 13.84 -1.02
N GLU A 106 -3.25 12.93 -1.25
CA GLU A 106 -2.28 13.05 -2.35
C GLU A 106 -2.93 12.83 -3.72
N SER A 107 -3.81 11.85 -3.89
CA SER A 107 -4.55 11.63 -5.14
C SER A 107 -5.43 12.84 -5.51
N ARG A 108 -6.12 13.42 -4.51
CA ARG A 108 -6.92 14.65 -4.71
C ARG A 108 -6.08 15.88 -5.02
N ASN A 109 -4.82 15.94 -4.57
CA ASN A 109 -3.92 17.01 -5.01
C ASN A 109 -3.63 16.89 -6.51
N VAL A 110 -3.46 15.66 -7.04
CA VAL A 110 -3.35 15.44 -8.49
C VAL A 110 -4.61 15.87 -9.22
N TYR A 111 -5.79 15.43 -8.74
CA TYR A 111 -7.07 15.82 -9.32
C TYR A 111 -7.27 17.33 -9.38
N LYS A 112 -6.95 18.05 -8.31
CA LYS A 112 -7.11 19.51 -8.25
C LYS A 112 -6.31 20.23 -9.34
N GLU A 113 -5.08 19.80 -9.60
CA GLU A 113 -4.24 20.43 -10.62
C GLU A 113 -4.71 20.05 -12.05
N LEU A 114 -5.18 18.81 -12.26
CA LEU A 114 -5.81 18.42 -13.52
C LEU A 114 -7.10 19.22 -13.79
N ALA A 115 -7.94 19.41 -12.79
CA ALA A 115 -9.19 20.17 -12.90
C ALA A 115 -8.97 21.67 -13.21
N LYS A 116 -7.81 22.22 -12.82
CA LYS A 116 -7.39 23.59 -13.20
C LYS A 116 -6.80 23.66 -14.62
N GLY A 117 -6.51 22.52 -15.26
CA GLY A 117 -5.78 22.46 -16.53
C GLY A 117 -4.26 22.68 -16.39
N ASP A 118 -3.72 22.69 -15.15
CA ASP A 118 -2.28 22.85 -14.92
C ASP A 118 -1.57 21.49 -14.97
N LEU A 119 -1.28 21.03 -16.20
CA LEU A 119 -0.60 19.77 -16.43
C LEU A 119 0.81 19.70 -15.80
N PRO A 120 1.67 20.76 -15.86
CA PRO A 120 2.94 20.75 -15.14
C PRO A 120 2.82 20.56 -13.63
N ALA A 121 1.85 21.21 -12.99
CA ALA A 121 1.58 21.01 -11.55
C ALA A 121 1.05 19.62 -11.26
N ALA A 122 0.15 19.09 -12.10
CA ALA A 122 -0.39 17.73 -11.98
C ALA A 122 0.71 16.65 -12.09
N ARG A 123 1.67 16.83 -13.02
CA ARG A 123 2.86 15.96 -13.15
C ARG A 123 3.71 15.98 -11.88
N ARG A 124 3.96 17.16 -11.29
CA ARG A 124 4.68 17.26 -10.00
C ARG A 124 3.91 16.63 -8.85
N ALA A 125 2.61 16.77 -8.84
CA ALA A 125 1.78 16.16 -7.80
C ALA A 125 1.80 14.62 -7.90
N VAL A 126 1.61 14.05 -9.09
CA VAL A 126 1.63 12.59 -9.27
C VAL A 126 3.02 12.00 -9.03
N ALA A 127 4.11 12.72 -9.33
CA ALA A 127 5.48 12.29 -9.08
C ALA A 127 5.77 11.99 -7.60
N ARG A 128 4.98 12.52 -6.66
CA ARG A 128 5.11 12.23 -5.23
C ARG A 128 4.57 10.87 -4.81
N ILE A 129 3.72 10.27 -5.64
CA ILE A 129 3.01 9.04 -5.30
C ILE A 129 3.27 7.89 -6.26
N VAL A 130 4.04 8.11 -7.34
CA VAL A 130 4.39 7.06 -8.31
C VAL A 130 5.90 6.89 -8.42
N GLY A 131 6.34 5.67 -8.77
CA GLY A 131 7.76 5.37 -9.02
C GLY A 131 8.20 5.54 -10.47
N ARG A 132 7.27 5.86 -11.40
CA ARG A 132 7.56 6.05 -12.83
C ARG A 132 7.96 7.49 -13.16
N ASP A 133 8.58 7.67 -14.33
CA ASP A 133 8.89 9.00 -14.86
C ASP A 133 7.60 9.72 -15.23
N THR A 134 7.43 10.98 -14.79
CA THR A 134 6.16 11.72 -14.95
C THR A 134 6.26 12.93 -15.87
N GLU A 135 7.47 13.33 -16.26
CA GLU A 135 7.73 14.59 -16.97
C GLU A 135 7.01 14.70 -18.32
N ASN A 136 6.80 13.56 -18.98
CA ASN A 136 6.21 13.49 -20.33
C ASN A 136 4.78 12.95 -20.34
N LEU A 137 4.15 12.71 -19.16
CA LEU A 137 2.79 12.21 -19.11
C LEU A 137 1.77 13.22 -19.64
N THR A 138 0.83 12.76 -20.44
CA THR A 138 -0.37 13.52 -20.79
C THR A 138 -1.30 13.65 -19.59
N ALA A 139 -2.34 14.46 -19.65
CA ALA A 139 -3.35 14.55 -18.61
C ALA A 139 -4.01 13.17 -18.34
N GLU A 140 -4.28 12.42 -19.41
CA GLU A 140 -4.74 11.03 -19.31
C GLU A 140 -3.72 10.13 -18.60
N GLY A 141 -2.44 10.24 -18.96
CA GLY A 141 -1.35 9.47 -18.32
C GLY A 141 -1.18 9.79 -16.85
N VAL A 142 -1.33 11.06 -16.45
CA VAL A 142 -1.31 11.49 -15.04
C VAL A 142 -2.50 10.92 -14.29
N THR A 143 -3.70 10.98 -14.88
CA THR A 143 -4.93 10.42 -14.29
C THR A 143 -4.80 8.91 -14.11
N LYS A 144 -4.35 8.19 -15.13
CA LYS A 144 -4.07 6.75 -15.08
C LYS A 144 -3.14 6.41 -13.91
N ALA A 145 -2.00 7.10 -13.85
CA ALA A 145 -1.00 6.86 -12.80
C ALA A 145 -1.56 7.09 -11.39
N ALA A 146 -2.38 8.12 -11.20
CA ALA A 146 -3.03 8.39 -9.91
C ALA A 146 -4.05 7.30 -9.54
N VAL A 147 -4.91 6.87 -10.48
CA VAL A 147 -5.91 5.81 -10.25
C VAL A 147 -5.22 4.47 -9.95
N GLU A 148 -4.18 4.11 -10.70
CA GLU A 148 -3.36 2.91 -10.44
C GLU A 148 -2.78 2.94 -9.02
N THR A 149 -2.21 4.07 -8.62
CA THR A 149 -1.63 4.22 -7.27
C THR A 149 -2.69 4.08 -6.17
N VAL A 150 -3.88 4.65 -6.35
CA VAL A 150 -4.98 4.47 -5.40
C VAL A 150 -5.39 3.01 -5.33
N ALA A 151 -5.53 2.33 -6.46
CA ALA A 151 -5.93 0.93 -6.52
C ALA A 151 -4.88 -0.01 -5.90
N GLU A 152 -3.59 0.16 -6.21
CA GLU A 152 -2.50 -0.64 -5.63
C GLU A 152 -2.38 -0.42 -4.12
N ASN A 153 -2.36 0.84 -3.69
CA ASN A 153 -2.20 1.19 -2.28
C ASN A 153 -3.47 0.94 -1.44
N ALA A 154 -4.63 0.75 -2.04
CA ALA A 154 -5.80 0.23 -1.33
C ALA A 154 -5.47 -1.13 -0.69
N SER A 155 -4.74 -2.01 -1.41
CA SER A 155 -4.19 -3.24 -0.83
C SER A 155 -3.06 -2.93 0.15
N ASP A 156 -1.97 -2.34 -0.32
CA ASP A 156 -0.68 -2.26 0.38
C ASP A 156 -0.68 -1.26 1.54
N GLY A 157 -1.43 -0.18 1.40
CA GLY A 157 -1.50 0.91 2.37
C GLY A 157 -2.67 0.81 3.35
N VAL A 158 -3.71 0.00 3.03
CA VAL A 158 -4.95 -0.02 3.82
C VAL A 158 -5.37 -1.44 4.19
N ILE A 159 -5.70 -2.29 3.22
CA ILE A 159 -6.29 -3.61 3.52
C ILE A 159 -5.27 -4.56 4.16
N ALA A 160 -4.05 -4.60 3.66
CA ALA A 160 -3.03 -5.48 4.24
C ALA A 160 -2.61 -5.05 5.65
N PRO A 161 -2.32 -3.76 5.95
CA PRO A 161 -2.14 -3.33 7.33
C PRO A 161 -3.34 -3.66 8.22
N LEU A 162 -4.57 -3.42 7.75
CA LEU A 162 -5.79 -3.71 8.51
C LEU A 162 -5.95 -5.23 8.77
N PHE A 163 -5.63 -6.07 7.80
CA PHE A 163 -5.64 -7.53 7.95
C PHE A 163 -4.69 -7.98 9.07
N TYR A 164 -3.45 -7.53 9.04
CA TYR A 164 -2.47 -7.86 10.07
C TYR A 164 -2.81 -7.25 11.44
N MET A 165 -3.41 -6.08 11.44
CA MET A 165 -3.91 -5.39 12.63
C MET A 165 -5.04 -6.18 13.32
N LEU A 166 -5.96 -6.74 12.53
CA LEU A 166 -7.03 -7.60 13.04
C LEU A 166 -6.51 -8.90 13.63
N ILE A 167 -5.39 -9.44 13.16
CA ILE A 167 -4.76 -10.66 13.70
C ILE A 167 -4.00 -10.35 14.99
N GLY A 168 -3.07 -9.43 14.97
CA GLY A 168 -2.11 -9.21 16.06
C GLY A 168 -1.93 -7.76 16.51
N GLY A 169 -2.90 -6.89 16.23
CA GLY A 169 -2.86 -5.49 16.64
C GLY A 169 -1.77 -4.68 15.93
N ALA A 170 -1.41 -3.56 16.52
CA ALA A 170 -0.40 -2.65 16.01
C ALA A 170 0.97 -3.30 15.74
N PRO A 171 1.49 -4.23 16.57
CA PRO A 171 2.79 -4.86 16.29
C PRO A 171 2.84 -5.60 14.94
N LEU A 172 1.82 -6.41 14.61
CA LEU A 172 1.79 -7.10 13.31
C LEU A 172 1.54 -6.16 12.15
N ALA A 173 0.70 -5.13 12.31
CA ALA A 173 0.47 -4.12 11.30
C ALA A 173 1.76 -3.35 10.94
N LEU A 174 2.52 -2.92 11.96
CA LEU A 174 3.80 -2.24 11.75
C LEU A 174 4.87 -3.18 11.19
N THR A 175 4.84 -4.46 11.54
CA THR A 175 5.73 -5.48 10.94
C THR A 175 5.46 -5.62 9.44
N TYR A 176 4.20 -5.72 9.04
CA TYR A 176 3.83 -5.69 7.62
C TYR A 176 4.28 -4.38 6.96
N LYS A 177 4.08 -3.23 7.62
CA LYS A 177 4.52 -1.93 7.11
C LYS A 177 6.04 -1.87 6.91
N ALA A 178 6.82 -2.52 7.78
CA ALA A 178 8.27 -2.64 7.61
C ALA A 178 8.63 -3.49 6.37
N ILE A 179 7.93 -4.59 6.13
CA ILE A 179 8.09 -5.43 4.93
C ILE A 179 7.79 -4.63 3.67
N ASN A 180 6.65 -3.97 3.62
CA ASN A 180 6.22 -3.15 2.49
C ASN A 180 7.17 -1.96 2.23
N THR A 181 7.68 -1.32 3.29
CA THR A 181 8.66 -0.24 3.16
C THR A 181 10.00 -0.74 2.59
N MET A 182 10.42 -1.95 2.96
CA MET A 182 11.63 -2.56 2.36
C MET A 182 11.44 -2.80 0.87
N ASP A 183 10.31 -3.33 0.44
CA ASP A 183 10.04 -3.53 -0.99
C ASP A 183 10.03 -2.21 -1.73
N SER A 184 9.31 -1.21 -1.22
CA SER A 184 9.26 0.14 -1.81
C SER A 184 10.62 0.80 -1.96
N MET A 185 11.60 0.50 -1.08
CA MET A 185 12.93 1.08 -1.12
C MET A 185 13.96 0.24 -1.88
N LEU A 186 13.83 -1.07 -1.86
CA LEU A 186 14.84 -2.02 -2.34
C LEU A 186 14.35 -2.92 -3.47
N GLY A 187 13.03 -3.08 -3.67
CA GLY A 187 12.43 -4.07 -4.57
C GLY A 187 12.62 -3.82 -6.06
N TYR A 188 13.34 -2.75 -6.44
CA TYR A 188 13.57 -2.39 -7.84
C TYR A 188 14.46 -3.41 -8.57
N LYS A 189 14.06 -3.79 -9.79
CA LYS A 189 14.83 -4.70 -10.68
C LYS A 189 15.91 -3.96 -11.50
N ASN A 190 16.60 -2.99 -10.88
CA ASN A 190 17.72 -2.28 -11.49
C ASN A 190 19.07 -2.91 -11.06
N LYS A 191 20.18 -2.47 -11.68
CA LYS A 191 21.54 -3.00 -11.39
C LYS A 191 21.91 -2.93 -9.91
N LYS A 192 21.41 -1.93 -9.17
CA LYS A 192 21.73 -1.72 -7.75
C LYS A 192 21.02 -2.73 -6.84
N TYR A 193 19.78 -3.08 -7.16
CA TYR A 193 18.90 -3.81 -6.25
C TYR A 193 18.50 -5.22 -6.74
N LEU A 194 18.90 -5.61 -7.96
CA LEU A 194 18.54 -6.90 -8.56
C LEU A 194 18.76 -8.10 -7.63
N TYR A 195 19.85 -8.08 -6.89
CA TYR A 195 20.20 -9.15 -5.93
C TYR A 195 19.87 -8.73 -4.50
N PHE A 196 20.24 -7.52 -4.10
CA PHE A 196 20.05 -7.03 -2.73
C PHE A 196 18.56 -6.90 -2.35
N GLY A 197 17.73 -6.36 -3.23
CA GLY A 197 16.30 -6.17 -2.98
C GLY A 197 15.45 -7.44 -3.13
N ARG A 198 16.00 -8.50 -3.69
CA ARG A 198 15.24 -9.69 -4.06
C ARG A 198 14.50 -10.36 -2.89
N CYS A 199 15.14 -10.43 -1.72
CA CYS A 199 14.53 -11.03 -0.54
C CYS A 199 13.39 -10.16 0.01
N ALA A 200 13.56 -8.82 0.00
CA ALA A 200 12.52 -7.87 0.41
C ALA A 200 11.30 -7.98 -0.49
N ALA A 201 11.48 -7.95 -1.83
CA ALA A 201 10.40 -8.10 -2.80
C ALA A 201 9.65 -9.43 -2.65
N LYS A 202 10.37 -10.55 -2.46
CA LYS A 202 9.74 -11.86 -2.25
C LYS A 202 9.00 -11.98 -0.94
N LEU A 203 9.48 -11.33 0.11
CA LEU A 203 8.81 -11.31 1.41
C LEU A 203 7.53 -10.49 1.33
N ASP A 204 7.55 -9.35 0.65
CA ASP A 204 6.35 -8.54 0.41
C ASP A 204 5.34 -9.28 -0.48
N ASP A 205 5.81 -9.90 -1.58
CA ASP A 205 4.97 -10.76 -2.42
C ASP A 205 4.20 -11.80 -1.59
N ALA A 206 4.88 -12.44 -0.62
CA ALA A 206 4.27 -13.45 0.24
C ALA A 206 3.35 -12.84 1.31
N ALA A 207 3.78 -11.75 1.97
CA ALA A 207 3.01 -11.10 3.01
C ALA A 207 1.71 -10.48 2.47
N ASN A 208 1.74 -9.93 1.27
CA ASN A 208 0.57 -9.32 0.64
C ASN A 208 -0.24 -10.30 -0.24
N TRP A 209 0.16 -11.58 -0.31
CA TRP A 209 -0.52 -12.53 -1.19
C TRP A 209 -2.00 -12.71 -0.85
N LEU A 210 -2.34 -12.97 0.40
CA LEU A 210 -3.74 -13.11 0.84
C LEU A 210 -4.46 -11.76 0.93
N PRO A 211 -3.87 -10.72 1.57
CA PRO A 211 -4.52 -9.41 1.65
C PRO A 211 -4.94 -8.83 0.31
N SER A 212 -4.10 -8.90 -0.73
CA SER A 212 -4.42 -8.33 -2.05
C SER A 212 -5.61 -9.01 -2.73
N ARG A 213 -5.81 -10.30 -2.51
CA ARG A 213 -6.97 -11.03 -3.04
C ARG A 213 -8.24 -10.72 -2.28
N LEU A 214 -8.15 -10.57 -0.96
CA LEU A 214 -9.25 -10.07 -0.14
C LEU A 214 -9.63 -8.64 -0.54
N ALA A 215 -8.63 -7.78 -0.74
CA ALA A 215 -8.82 -6.42 -1.25
C ALA A 215 -9.56 -6.42 -2.59
N ALA A 216 -9.14 -7.20 -3.56
CA ALA A 216 -9.82 -7.26 -4.85
C ALA A 216 -11.29 -7.72 -4.74
N LEU A 217 -11.60 -8.69 -3.88
CA LEU A 217 -12.97 -9.13 -3.60
C LEU A 217 -13.80 -8.04 -2.94
N LEU A 218 -13.22 -7.36 -1.97
CA LEU A 218 -13.85 -6.21 -1.29
C LEU A 218 -14.05 -5.04 -2.24
N TRP A 219 -13.10 -4.82 -3.19
CA TRP A 219 -13.25 -3.81 -4.24
C TRP A 219 -14.47 -4.09 -5.14
N VAL A 220 -14.70 -5.38 -5.51
CA VAL A 220 -15.90 -5.77 -6.26
C VAL A 220 -17.18 -5.42 -5.51
N ALA A 221 -17.23 -5.67 -4.20
CA ALA A 221 -18.36 -5.31 -3.35
C ALA A 221 -18.50 -3.78 -3.21
N ALA A 222 -17.36 -3.09 -2.99
CA ALA A 222 -17.31 -1.63 -2.90
C ALA A 222 -17.78 -0.94 -4.18
N ALA A 223 -17.46 -1.50 -5.36
CA ALA A 223 -17.92 -0.97 -6.64
C ALA A 223 -19.45 -0.93 -6.73
N ALA A 224 -20.15 -1.98 -6.24
CA ALA A 224 -21.61 -1.99 -6.20
C ALA A 224 -22.20 -0.88 -5.31
N LEU A 225 -21.52 -0.56 -4.21
CA LEU A 225 -22.01 0.42 -3.22
C LEU A 225 -21.60 1.86 -3.56
N ALA A 226 -20.47 2.04 -4.25
CA ALA A 226 -19.89 3.34 -4.56
C ALA A 226 -20.21 3.86 -5.97
N GLY A 227 -21.10 3.20 -6.70
CA GLY A 227 -21.55 3.63 -8.02
C GLY A 227 -20.68 3.17 -9.19
N GLY A 228 -19.83 2.16 -8.98
CA GLY A 228 -19.08 1.47 -10.03
C GLY A 228 -19.77 0.19 -10.53
N SER A 229 -19.14 -0.51 -11.48
CA SER A 229 -19.64 -1.77 -12.02
C SER A 229 -19.04 -2.98 -11.28
N ALA A 230 -19.78 -3.59 -10.35
CA ALA A 230 -19.34 -4.82 -9.70
C ALA A 230 -19.14 -5.96 -10.69
N LYS A 231 -20.02 -6.08 -11.72
CA LYS A 231 -19.89 -7.07 -12.79
C LYS A 231 -18.62 -6.84 -13.63
N GLY A 232 -18.33 -5.57 -13.94
CA GLY A 232 -17.10 -5.16 -14.63
C GLY A 232 -15.86 -5.48 -13.77
N ALA A 233 -15.86 -5.08 -12.50
CA ALA A 233 -14.78 -5.34 -11.54
C ALA A 233 -14.48 -6.85 -11.46
N TRP A 234 -15.49 -7.68 -11.25
CA TRP A 234 -15.34 -9.13 -11.18
C TRP A 234 -14.78 -9.74 -12.47
N ARG A 235 -15.34 -9.33 -13.64
CA ARG A 235 -14.93 -9.83 -14.95
C ARG A 235 -13.46 -9.52 -15.22
N ILE A 236 -13.06 -8.26 -15.05
CA ILE A 236 -11.71 -7.81 -15.35
C ILE A 236 -10.72 -8.38 -14.34
N TRP A 237 -11.04 -8.39 -13.03
CA TRP A 237 -10.22 -9.04 -12.02
C TRP A 237 -9.91 -10.51 -12.37
N ARG A 238 -10.89 -11.29 -12.75
CA ARG A 238 -10.66 -12.71 -13.13
C ARG A 238 -9.78 -12.86 -14.36
N ARG A 239 -9.85 -11.93 -15.31
CA ARG A 239 -9.09 -11.97 -16.56
C ARG A 239 -7.67 -11.44 -16.38
N ASP A 240 -7.51 -10.26 -15.74
CA ASP A 240 -6.29 -9.46 -15.81
C ASP A 240 -5.45 -9.45 -14.51
N ARG A 241 -5.90 -10.09 -13.46
CA ARG A 241 -5.21 -10.10 -12.14
C ARG A 241 -3.77 -10.60 -12.15
N HIS A 242 -3.28 -11.12 -13.27
CA HIS A 242 -1.91 -11.58 -13.46
C HIS A 242 -1.12 -10.70 -14.43
N ASN A 243 -1.69 -9.61 -14.92
CA ASN A 243 -1.07 -8.69 -15.87
C ASN A 243 -0.14 -7.67 -15.19
N HIS A 244 0.60 -8.08 -14.19
CA HIS A 244 1.59 -7.25 -13.51
C HIS A 244 2.80 -8.09 -13.08
N ALA A 245 3.97 -7.42 -12.94
CA ALA A 245 5.22 -8.08 -12.53
C ALA A 245 5.21 -8.54 -11.05
N SER A 246 4.44 -7.85 -10.19
CA SER A 246 4.08 -8.31 -8.85
C SER A 246 2.83 -9.18 -8.92
N PRO A 247 2.73 -10.28 -8.18
CA PRO A 247 1.54 -11.12 -8.12
C PRO A 247 0.37 -10.47 -7.39
N ASN A 248 0.58 -9.30 -6.78
CA ASN A 248 -0.35 -8.62 -5.89
C ASN A 248 -0.96 -7.34 -6.49
N SER A 249 -0.17 -6.49 -7.17
CA SER A 249 -0.62 -5.17 -7.65
C SER A 249 -1.82 -5.25 -8.60
N ALA A 250 -1.78 -6.16 -9.58
CA ALA A 250 -2.90 -6.31 -10.52
C ALA A 250 -4.19 -6.84 -9.89
N GLN A 251 -4.20 -7.30 -8.64
CA GLN A 251 -5.41 -7.78 -7.98
C GLN A 251 -6.42 -6.62 -7.84
N THR A 252 -6.02 -5.55 -7.21
CA THR A 252 -6.87 -4.37 -7.00
C THR A 252 -6.93 -3.46 -8.22
N GLU A 253 -5.83 -3.30 -8.97
CA GLU A 253 -5.83 -2.51 -10.21
C GLU A 253 -6.84 -3.04 -11.23
N SER A 254 -6.91 -4.36 -11.41
CA SER A 254 -7.85 -4.96 -12.38
C SER A 254 -9.30 -4.86 -11.91
N ALA A 255 -9.56 -5.00 -10.61
CA ALA A 255 -10.89 -4.77 -10.06
C ALA A 255 -11.32 -3.30 -10.24
N CYS A 256 -10.41 -2.34 -10.00
CA CYS A 256 -10.64 -0.91 -10.20
C CYS A 256 -10.90 -0.58 -11.68
N ALA A 257 -10.04 -1.03 -12.59
CA ALA A 257 -10.20 -0.83 -14.02
C ALA A 257 -11.57 -1.32 -14.52
N GLY A 258 -11.96 -2.52 -14.08
CA GLY A 258 -13.25 -3.10 -14.42
C GLY A 258 -14.43 -2.36 -13.80
N ALA A 259 -14.30 -1.86 -12.57
CA ALA A 259 -15.32 -1.07 -11.88
C ALA A 259 -15.60 0.25 -12.59
N LEU A 260 -14.53 0.91 -13.06
CA LEU A 260 -14.59 2.19 -13.76
C LEU A 260 -14.88 2.07 -15.25
N GLY A 261 -14.65 0.91 -15.87
CA GLY A 261 -14.76 0.70 -17.32
C GLY A 261 -13.68 1.42 -18.12
N VAL A 262 -12.48 1.52 -17.55
CA VAL A 262 -11.32 2.18 -18.16
C VAL A 262 -10.15 1.21 -18.29
N GLN A 263 -9.17 1.57 -19.13
CA GLN A 263 -7.93 0.82 -19.27
C GLN A 263 -6.82 1.48 -18.45
N LEU A 264 -6.16 0.70 -17.61
CA LEU A 264 -5.03 1.08 -16.78
C LEU A 264 -3.75 0.37 -17.24
N ALA A 265 -2.63 0.64 -16.59
CA ALA A 265 -1.31 0.09 -16.87
C ALA A 265 -0.82 0.38 -18.31
N GLY A 266 -0.12 -0.54 -18.93
CA GLY A 266 0.51 -0.33 -20.23
C GLY A 266 1.95 0.18 -20.14
N PRO A 267 2.57 0.47 -21.28
CA PRO A 267 3.98 0.89 -21.34
C PRO A 267 4.27 2.14 -20.52
N ALA A 268 5.42 2.16 -19.85
CA ALA A 268 5.84 3.30 -19.03
C ALA A 268 7.38 3.44 -18.99
N TYR A 269 7.84 4.64 -18.64
CA TYR A 269 9.25 4.91 -18.40
C TYR A 269 9.57 4.86 -16.91
N TYR A 270 10.70 4.22 -16.59
CA TYR A 270 11.26 4.16 -15.23
C TYR A 270 12.74 4.47 -15.29
N PHE A 271 13.20 5.51 -14.62
CA PHE A 271 14.61 5.93 -14.63
C PHE A 271 15.17 6.13 -16.06
N GLY A 272 14.37 6.70 -16.96
CA GLY A 272 14.70 6.93 -18.35
C GLY A 272 14.66 5.69 -19.27
N ALA A 273 14.34 4.50 -18.74
CA ALA A 273 14.20 3.27 -19.51
C ALA A 273 12.73 2.94 -19.80
N TYR A 274 12.46 2.54 -21.04
CA TYR A 274 11.14 2.09 -21.48
C TYR A 274 10.87 0.66 -21.03
N TYR A 275 9.70 0.43 -20.46
CA TYR A 275 9.21 -0.88 -20.06
C TYR A 275 7.87 -1.15 -20.75
N ASP A 276 7.85 -2.20 -21.56
CA ASP A 276 6.64 -2.71 -22.16
C ASP A 276 5.89 -3.56 -21.13
N LYS A 277 4.73 -3.06 -20.70
CA LYS A 277 3.88 -3.70 -19.71
C LYS A 277 2.52 -4.00 -20.32
N PRO A 278 1.88 -5.14 -19.96
CA PRO A 278 0.52 -5.40 -20.38
C PRO A 278 -0.44 -4.36 -19.84
N THR A 279 -1.51 -4.11 -20.59
CA THR A 279 -2.64 -3.30 -20.13
C THR A 279 -3.56 -4.10 -19.20
N ILE A 280 -4.31 -3.38 -18.38
CA ILE A 280 -5.30 -3.91 -17.43
C ILE A 280 -6.63 -3.24 -17.69
N GLY A 281 -7.70 -4.02 -17.88
CA GLY A 281 -9.04 -3.51 -18.17
C GLY A 281 -9.31 -3.27 -19.66
N ASP A 282 -10.53 -2.87 -19.94
CA ASP A 282 -11.03 -2.53 -21.27
C ASP A 282 -11.29 -1.03 -21.36
N ALA A 283 -10.87 -0.37 -22.45
CA ALA A 283 -11.15 1.04 -22.70
C ALA A 283 -12.62 1.22 -23.18
N LEU A 284 -13.59 0.98 -22.28
CA LEU A 284 -15.01 1.17 -22.61
C LEU A 284 -15.39 2.66 -22.70
N ARG A 285 -14.61 3.51 -22.08
CA ARG A 285 -14.64 4.97 -22.17
C ARG A 285 -13.24 5.56 -21.92
N PRO A 286 -13.01 6.80 -22.32
CA PRO A 286 -11.80 7.52 -21.88
C PRO A 286 -11.74 7.63 -20.36
N ILE A 287 -10.53 7.62 -19.80
CA ILE A 287 -10.31 7.94 -18.40
C ILE A 287 -10.37 9.45 -18.20
N GLU A 288 -11.01 9.89 -17.13
CA GLU A 288 -11.25 11.29 -16.77
C GLU A 288 -10.65 11.61 -15.41
N PRO A 289 -10.25 12.87 -15.12
CA PRO A 289 -9.73 13.25 -13.80
C PRO A 289 -10.64 12.84 -12.63
N GLU A 290 -11.96 12.82 -12.83
CA GLU A 290 -12.98 12.40 -11.87
C GLU A 290 -12.86 10.93 -11.47
N ASP A 291 -12.15 10.11 -12.25
CA ASP A 291 -11.92 8.70 -11.92
C ASP A 291 -10.99 8.54 -10.71
N ILE A 292 -10.17 9.55 -10.43
CA ILE A 292 -9.40 9.62 -9.17
C ILE A 292 -10.36 9.66 -7.99
N LEU A 293 -11.39 10.52 -8.04
CA LEU A 293 -12.38 10.65 -6.97
C LEU A 293 -13.28 9.41 -6.86
N ARG A 294 -13.58 8.76 -8.00
CA ARG A 294 -14.34 7.50 -8.02
C ARG A 294 -13.53 6.37 -7.38
N ALA A 295 -12.23 6.27 -7.69
CA ALA A 295 -11.32 5.30 -7.09
C ALA A 295 -11.16 5.55 -5.57
N ASP A 296 -10.96 6.80 -5.14
CA ASP A 296 -10.91 7.18 -3.72
C ASP A 296 -12.16 6.71 -2.96
N ARG A 297 -13.34 6.93 -3.54
CA ARG A 297 -14.62 6.54 -2.93
C ARG A 297 -14.73 5.02 -2.80
N MET A 298 -14.34 4.27 -3.83
CA MET A 298 -14.34 2.81 -3.79
C MET A 298 -13.34 2.29 -2.76
N MET A 299 -12.15 2.85 -2.68
CA MET A 299 -11.14 2.49 -1.68
C MET A 299 -11.63 2.73 -0.24
N TYR A 300 -12.27 3.86 0.05
CA TYR A 300 -12.86 4.08 1.38
C TYR A 300 -14.01 3.12 1.68
N THR A 301 -14.86 2.84 0.70
CA THR A 301 -15.97 1.88 0.86
C THR A 301 -15.43 0.48 1.15
N GLU A 302 -14.40 0.06 0.41
CA GLU A 302 -13.66 -1.19 0.63
C GLU A 302 -13.07 -1.27 2.04
N SER A 303 -12.43 -0.19 2.49
CA SER A 303 -11.78 -0.11 3.81
C SER A 303 -12.79 -0.26 4.95
N VAL A 304 -13.95 0.38 4.84
CA VAL A 304 -15.05 0.25 5.81
C VAL A 304 -15.63 -1.16 5.81
N LEU A 305 -15.84 -1.76 4.65
CA LEU A 305 -16.28 -3.17 4.55
C LEU A 305 -15.26 -4.12 5.20
N ALA A 306 -13.97 -3.92 4.92
CA ALA A 306 -12.91 -4.71 5.54
C ALA A 306 -12.90 -4.60 7.06
N LEU A 307 -13.06 -3.39 7.60
CA LEU A 307 -13.12 -3.16 9.03
C LEU A 307 -14.31 -3.88 9.67
N ILE A 308 -15.52 -3.70 9.12
CA ILE A 308 -16.75 -4.30 9.65
C ILE A 308 -16.65 -5.82 9.62
N ILE A 309 -16.32 -6.41 8.46
CA ILE A 309 -16.22 -7.85 8.28
C ILE A 309 -15.09 -8.40 9.18
N GLY A 310 -13.93 -7.76 9.20
CA GLY A 310 -12.79 -8.20 9.98
C GLY A 310 -13.05 -8.17 11.49
N LEU A 311 -13.72 -7.13 12.00
CA LEU A 311 -14.12 -7.07 13.41
C LEU A 311 -15.17 -8.12 13.75
N ALA A 312 -16.14 -8.36 12.87
CA ALA A 312 -17.16 -9.40 13.06
C ALA A 312 -16.51 -10.80 13.12
N VAL A 313 -15.61 -11.11 12.18
CA VAL A 313 -14.86 -12.38 12.19
C VAL A 313 -14.00 -12.51 13.44
N ARG A 314 -13.26 -11.45 13.80
CA ARG A 314 -12.45 -11.46 15.03
C ARG A 314 -13.29 -11.70 16.28
N PHE A 315 -14.44 -11.04 16.38
CA PHE A 315 -15.35 -11.24 17.51
C PHE A 315 -15.87 -12.68 17.58
N ALA A 316 -16.30 -13.23 16.45
CA ALA A 316 -16.79 -14.62 16.37
C ALA A 316 -15.71 -15.67 16.73
N LEU A 317 -14.43 -15.40 16.44
CA LEU A 317 -13.32 -16.31 16.76
C LEU A 317 -12.86 -16.22 18.23
N LEU A 318 -13.25 -15.17 18.96
CA LEU A 318 -12.85 -14.94 20.35
C LEU A 318 -13.98 -15.26 21.37
N MET A 319 -15.16 -15.61 20.87
CA MET A 319 -16.28 -16.17 21.65
C MET A 319 -16.18 -17.67 21.76
#